data_6a67180668efbeaf18fd25a791d4e83e
#
_entry.id   6a67180668efbeaf18fd25a791d4e83e
#
_cell.length_a   1.000
_cell.length_b   1.000
_cell.length_c   1.000
_cell.angle_alpha   90.00
_cell.angle_beta   90.00
_cell.angle_gamma   90.00
#
_symmetry.space_group_name_H-M   'P 1'
#
loop_
_entity.id
_entity.type
_entity.pdbx_description
1 polymer ?
#
loop_
_entity_poly.entity_id
_entity_poly.type
_entity_poly.pdbx_seq_one_letter_code
_entity_poly.pdbx_strand_id
1 'polypeptide(L)'
;MSERDEEPANPAPGTRRPGGRTARTRAAVRDAVLSGLADHGYPGLTVEYVADHSGVHKTTLYRRWGGLEGMVADALDMAGEDTWTPPDTGSLEGDLRELAREVVDSFSDEAASSAPTAFVAAAFQSQRAADALHAFYAERFGRCETVVARAVARGEAPPDTDAAALVRAVSAPLLLRVFITREPVDAALADQSAAAAVAATRGGAFARR
;
A
#
# COMPACT_ATOMS: atom_id res chain seq x y z
N MET A 1 -28.70 -51.25 -41.93
CA MET A 1 -27.52 -50.39 -41.69
C MET A 1 -28.09 -49.09 -41.23
N SER A 2 -28.17 -48.96 -39.87
CA SER A 2 -28.86 -47.85 -39.20
C SER A 2 -27.82 -46.88 -38.69
N GLU A 3 -27.76 -45.73 -39.32
CA GLU A 3 -27.02 -44.58 -38.81
C GLU A 3 -27.76 -44.01 -37.60
N ARG A 4 -27.10 -43.96 -36.47
CA ARG A 4 -27.58 -43.24 -35.28
C ARG A 4 -26.99 -41.84 -35.32
N ASP A 5 -27.88 -40.87 -35.43
CA ASP A 5 -27.61 -39.47 -35.24
C ASP A 5 -27.11 -39.24 -33.79
N GLU A 6 -25.86 -38.83 -33.61
CA GLU A 6 -25.34 -38.33 -32.38
C GLU A 6 -25.75 -36.86 -32.19
N GLU A 7 -26.64 -36.63 -31.24
CA GLU A 7 -27.05 -35.31 -30.75
C GLU A 7 -25.87 -34.63 -30.06
N PRO A 8 -25.49 -33.38 -30.37
CA PRO A 8 -24.37 -32.72 -29.71
C PRO A 8 -24.72 -32.41 -28.24
N ALA A 9 -23.91 -32.91 -27.32
CA ALA A 9 -24.02 -32.69 -25.89
C ALA A 9 -23.96 -31.20 -25.53
N ASN A 10 -25.03 -30.72 -24.88
CA ASN A 10 -25.14 -29.38 -24.33
C ASN A 10 -24.01 -29.13 -23.28
N PRO A 11 -23.19 -28.08 -23.41
CA PRO A 11 -22.11 -27.85 -22.45
C PRO A 11 -22.67 -27.54 -21.05
N ALA A 12 -22.15 -28.22 -20.04
CA ALA A 12 -22.51 -28.06 -18.63
C ALA A 12 -22.39 -26.59 -18.19
N PRO A 13 -23.31 -26.08 -17.33
CA PRO A 13 -23.26 -24.71 -16.85
C PRO A 13 -21.96 -24.49 -16.08
N GLY A 14 -21.16 -23.50 -16.54
CA GLY A 14 -19.87 -23.16 -15.96
C GLY A 14 -19.94 -22.96 -14.46
N THR A 15 -19.13 -23.68 -13.73
CA THR A 15 -18.91 -23.56 -12.28
C THR A 15 -18.50 -22.11 -11.95
N ARG A 16 -19.46 -21.33 -11.43
CA ARG A 16 -19.18 -20.00 -10.86
C ARG A 16 -18.17 -20.18 -9.74
N ARG A 17 -16.93 -19.70 -9.96
CA ARG A 17 -15.91 -19.66 -8.90
C ARG A 17 -16.45 -18.89 -7.70
N PRO A 18 -16.44 -19.45 -6.45
CA PRO A 18 -17.04 -18.83 -5.27
C PRO A 18 -16.39 -17.54 -4.76
N GLY A 19 -15.40 -16.96 -5.44
CA GLY A 19 -14.72 -15.74 -5.06
C GLY A 19 -15.18 -14.44 -5.79
N GLY A 20 -15.74 -14.55 -6.97
CA GLY A 20 -15.93 -13.38 -7.85
C GLY A 20 -16.93 -12.31 -7.35
N ARG A 21 -17.99 -12.68 -6.65
CA ARG A 21 -18.96 -11.73 -6.09
C ARG A 21 -18.40 -11.06 -4.83
N THR A 22 -17.75 -11.82 -3.97
CA THR A 22 -17.13 -11.33 -2.73
C THR A 22 -15.99 -10.35 -3.02
N ALA A 23 -15.11 -10.67 -3.97
CA ALA A 23 -14.03 -9.80 -4.38
C ALA A 23 -14.54 -8.49 -5.00
N ARG A 24 -15.55 -8.56 -5.87
CA ARG A 24 -16.17 -7.35 -6.45
C ARG A 24 -16.83 -6.46 -5.40
N THR A 25 -17.52 -7.05 -4.42
CA THR A 25 -18.12 -6.30 -3.31
C THR A 25 -17.04 -5.61 -2.46
N ARG A 26 -15.94 -6.31 -2.17
CA ARG A 26 -14.82 -5.76 -1.42
C ARG A 26 -14.16 -4.59 -2.17
N ALA A 27 -13.93 -4.74 -3.47
CA ALA A 27 -13.39 -3.67 -4.31
C ALA A 27 -14.32 -2.45 -4.37
N ALA A 28 -15.64 -2.63 -4.56
CA ALA A 28 -16.59 -1.53 -4.58
C ALA A 28 -16.64 -0.77 -3.25
N VAL A 29 -16.55 -1.48 -2.12
CA VAL A 29 -16.49 -0.85 -0.79
C VAL A 29 -15.18 -0.09 -0.61
N ARG A 30 -14.03 -0.66 -1.01
CA ARG A 30 -12.74 0.04 -1.00
C ARG A 30 -12.81 1.34 -1.80
N ASP A 31 -13.30 1.30 -3.03
CA ASP A 31 -13.36 2.47 -3.91
C ASP A 31 -14.25 3.57 -3.32
N ALA A 32 -15.40 3.19 -2.73
CA ALA A 32 -16.28 4.14 -2.03
C ALA A 32 -15.61 4.72 -0.77
N VAL A 33 -14.85 3.93 -0.01
CA VAL A 33 -14.09 4.42 1.15
C VAL A 33 -13.03 5.41 0.71
N LEU A 34 -12.24 5.09 -0.32
CA LEU A 34 -11.18 5.98 -0.82
C LEU A 34 -11.75 7.30 -1.34
N SER A 35 -12.82 7.26 -2.14
CA SER A 35 -13.50 8.46 -2.61
C SER A 35 -14.03 9.31 -1.45
N GLY A 36 -14.71 8.69 -0.50
CA GLY A 36 -15.26 9.41 0.64
C GLY A 36 -14.21 9.99 1.58
N LEU A 37 -13.08 9.31 1.76
CA LEU A 37 -11.93 9.84 2.49
C LEU A 37 -11.32 11.06 1.78
N ALA A 38 -11.21 11.01 0.45
CA ALA A 38 -10.70 12.12 -0.36
C ALA A 38 -11.62 13.34 -0.29
N ASP A 39 -12.93 13.11 -0.46
CA ASP A 39 -13.92 14.18 -0.57
C ASP A 39 -14.27 14.82 0.78
N HIS A 40 -14.29 14.04 1.87
CA HIS A 40 -14.86 14.46 3.17
C HIS A 40 -13.89 14.25 4.35
N GLY A 41 -12.75 13.63 4.14
CA GLY A 41 -11.86 13.19 5.22
C GLY A 41 -12.50 12.11 6.11
N TYR A 42 -11.71 11.58 7.06
CA TYR A 42 -12.21 10.54 7.98
C TYR A 42 -13.40 11.02 8.85
N PRO A 43 -13.42 12.24 9.41
CA PRO A 43 -14.55 12.72 10.21
C PRO A 43 -15.86 12.87 9.43
N GLY A 44 -15.79 13.10 8.13
CA GLY A 44 -16.96 13.27 7.26
C GLY A 44 -17.39 12.00 6.54
N LEU A 45 -16.60 10.94 6.57
CA LEU A 45 -16.93 9.65 5.97
C LEU A 45 -18.00 8.95 6.83
N THR A 46 -19.05 8.44 6.18
CA THR A 46 -20.17 7.75 6.85
C THR A 46 -20.45 6.40 6.22
N VAL A 47 -21.07 5.48 6.99
CA VAL A 47 -21.52 4.18 6.45
C VAL A 47 -22.56 4.37 5.35
N GLU A 48 -23.37 5.44 5.48
CA GLU A 48 -24.36 5.86 4.48
C GLU A 48 -23.68 6.18 3.14
N TYR A 49 -22.66 7.03 3.18
CA TYR A 49 -21.88 7.37 1.99
C TYR A 49 -21.32 6.11 1.30
N VAL A 50 -20.68 5.23 2.09
CA VAL A 50 -20.11 3.99 1.55
C VAL A 50 -21.20 3.08 0.97
N ALA A 51 -22.36 2.97 1.61
CA ALA A 51 -23.48 2.18 1.10
C ALA A 51 -23.98 2.69 -0.26
N ASP A 52 -24.19 3.99 -0.36
CA ASP A 52 -24.72 4.64 -1.55
C ASP A 52 -23.74 4.56 -2.74
N HIS A 53 -22.45 4.74 -2.49
CA HIS A 53 -21.42 4.74 -3.54
C HIS A 53 -20.94 3.34 -3.93
N SER A 54 -20.94 2.38 -3.00
CA SER A 54 -20.58 0.99 -3.30
C SER A 54 -21.73 0.14 -3.84
N GLY A 55 -22.98 0.60 -3.67
CA GLY A 55 -24.18 -0.18 -3.94
C GLY A 55 -24.39 -1.36 -2.98
N VAL A 56 -23.71 -1.37 -1.85
CA VAL A 56 -23.78 -2.45 -0.84
C VAL A 56 -24.66 -2.02 0.30
N HIS A 57 -25.70 -2.81 0.58
CA HIS A 57 -26.67 -2.49 1.64
C HIS A 57 -25.98 -2.37 3.02
N LYS A 58 -26.36 -1.36 3.83
CA LYS A 58 -25.78 -1.07 5.16
C LYS A 58 -25.68 -2.28 6.07
N THR A 59 -26.73 -3.12 6.11
CA THR A 59 -26.73 -4.35 6.92
C THR A 59 -25.59 -5.29 6.53
N THR A 60 -25.23 -5.35 5.25
CA THR A 60 -24.09 -6.16 4.76
C THR A 60 -22.76 -5.53 5.17
N LEU A 61 -22.65 -4.19 5.11
CA LEU A 61 -21.47 -3.45 5.56
C LEU A 61 -21.21 -3.70 7.04
N TYR A 62 -22.20 -3.49 7.90
CA TYR A 62 -22.05 -3.74 9.34
C TYR A 62 -21.72 -5.20 9.65
N ARG A 63 -22.40 -6.15 9.02
CA ARG A 63 -22.16 -7.59 9.26
C ARG A 63 -20.75 -8.01 8.88
N ARG A 64 -20.20 -7.43 7.80
CA ARG A 64 -18.92 -7.89 7.24
C ARG A 64 -17.70 -7.14 7.80
N TRP A 65 -17.83 -5.84 8.01
CA TRP A 65 -16.72 -4.98 8.44
C TRP A 65 -16.88 -4.44 9.87
N GLY A 66 -18.07 -4.58 10.46
CA GLY A 66 -18.36 -4.07 11.81
C GLY A 66 -18.64 -2.57 11.87
N GLY A 67 -18.40 -1.84 10.77
CA GLY A 67 -18.57 -0.40 10.68
C GLY A 67 -17.48 0.27 9.85
N LEU A 68 -17.42 1.60 9.94
CA LEU A 68 -16.53 2.43 9.14
C LEU A 68 -15.05 2.10 9.33
N GLU A 69 -14.61 1.96 10.58
CA GLU A 69 -13.20 1.62 10.91
C GLU A 69 -12.76 0.33 10.26
N GLY A 70 -13.62 -0.70 10.23
CA GLY A 70 -13.33 -1.96 9.58
C GLY A 70 -13.27 -1.87 8.06
N MET A 71 -14.07 -0.99 7.45
CA MET A 71 -14.00 -0.75 6.01
C MET A 71 -12.72 -0.02 5.61
N VAL A 72 -12.30 0.97 6.41
CA VAL A 72 -11.03 1.69 6.20
C VAL A 72 -9.83 0.77 6.38
N ALA A 73 -9.83 -0.07 7.42
CA ALA A 73 -8.78 -1.06 7.63
C ALA A 73 -8.70 -2.07 6.47
N ASP A 74 -9.84 -2.60 6.00
CA ASP A 74 -9.89 -3.52 4.86
C ASP A 74 -9.44 -2.87 3.54
N ALA A 75 -9.67 -1.57 3.38
CA ALA A 75 -9.15 -0.82 2.22
C ALA A 75 -7.62 -0.71 2.25
N LEU A 76 -7.02 -0.52 3.42
CA LEU A 76 -5.58 -0.56 3.63
C LEU A 76 -4.99 -1.96 3.40
N ASP A 77 -5.64 -2.99 3.93
CA ASP A 77 -5.23 -4.38 3.70
C ASP A 77 -5.21 -4.70 2.19
N MET A 78 -6.21 -4.23 1.45
CA MET A 78 -6.24 -4.39 -0.02
C MET A 78 -5.12 -3.62 -0.73
N ALA A 79 -4.70 -2.47 -0.20
CA ALA A 79 -3.55 -1.76 -0.76
C ALA A 79 -2.24 -2.53 -0.56
N GLY A 80 -2.14 -3.33 0.51
CA GLY A 80 -1.01 -4.23 0.75
C GLY A 80 -1.02 -5.52 -0.07
N GLU A 81 -2.17 -5.92 -0.63
CA GLU A 81 -2.31 -7.10 -1.51
C GLU A 81 -1.75 -6.87 -2.94
N ASP A 82 -1.12 -5.75 -3.20
CA ASP A 82 -0.51 -5.42 -4.48
C ASP A 82 0.68 -6.33 -4.83
N THR A 83 1.06 -6.35 -6.11
CA THR A 83 2.23 -7.08 -6.61
C THR A 83 3.52 -6.25 -6.55
N TRP A 84 3.53 -5.17 -5.76
CA TRP A 84 4.69 -4.31 -5.64
C TRP A 84 5.94 -5.09 -5.20
N THR A 85 7.03 -4.85 -5.91
CA THR A 85 8.35 -5.44 -5.63
C THR A 85 9.36 -4.32 -5.44
N PRO A 86 10.26 -4.43 -4.46
CA PRO A 86 11.31 -3.44 -4.27
C PRO A 86 12.21 -3.31 -5.50
N PRO A 87 12.72 -2.11 -5.80
CA PRO A 87 13.62 -1.87 -6.92
C PRO A 87 14.84 -2.80 -6.93
N ASP A 88 15.33 -3.11 -8.13
CA ASP A 88 16.57 -3.86 -8.38
C ASP A 88 17.35 -3.19 -9.50
N THR A 89 18.00 -2.08 -9.19
CA THR A 89 18.74 -1.24 -10.13
C THR A 89 20.19 -1.67 -10.32
N GLY A 90 20.65 -2.67 -9.55
CA GLY A 90 22.01 -3.13 -9.54
C GLY A 90 22.92 -2.40 -8.54
N SER A 91 22.42 -1.46 -7.75
CA SER A 91 23.18 -0.78 -6.68
C SER A 91 22.27 -0.37 -5.51
N LEU A 92 22.83 -0.33 -4.29
CA LEU A 92 22.10 0.16 -3.11
C LEU A 92 21.62 1.60 -3.33
N GLU A 93 22.46 2.45 -3.88
CA GLU A 93 22.11 3.85 -4.12
C GLU A 93 20.95 4.00 -5.11
N GLY A 94 20.98 3.23 -6.21
CA GLY A 94 19.90 3.20 -7.19
C GLY A 94 18.59 2.70 -6.59
N ASP A 95 18.64 1.60 -5.85
CA ASP A 95 17.48 1.01 -5.20
C ASP A 95 16.84 1.98 -4.19
N LEU A 96 17.64 2.63 -3.34
CA LEU A 96 17.15 3.61 -2.36
C LEU A 96 16.62 4.89 -3.02
N ARG A 97 17.22 5.30 -4.15
CA ARG A 97 16.75 6.45 -4.94
C ARG A 97 15.37 6.18 -5.53
N GLU A 98 15.15 5.01 -6.11
CA GLU A 98 13.83 4.64 -6.64
C GLU A 98 12.78 4.53 -5.52
N LEU A 99 13.12 3.93 -4.38
CA LEU A 99 12.22 3.92 -3.22
C LEU A 99 11.84 5.33 -2.74
N ALA A 100 12.79 6.27 -2.71
CA ALA A 100 12.52 7.65 -2.36
C ALA A 100 11.63 8.36 -3.40
N ARG A 101 11.86 8.09 -4.69
CA ARG A 101 11.05 8.64 -5.79
C ARG A 101 9.63 8.12 -5.77
N GLU A 102 9.41 6.84 -5.46
CA GLU A 102 8.06 6.30 -5.26
C GLU A 102 7.29 7.05 -4.16
N VAL A 103 7.97 7.47 -3.09
CA VAL A 103 7.35 8.32 -2.06
C VAL A 103 7.00 9.69 -2.64
N VAL A 104 7.91 10.33 -3.40
CA VAL A 104 7.63 11.61 -4.06
C VAL A 104 6.43 11.47 -5.00
N ASP A 105 6.39 10.43 -5.83
CA ASP A 105 5.31 10.21 -6.79
C ASP A 105 3.96 10.01 -6.11
N SER A 106 3.94 9.35 -4.93
CA SER A 106 2.73 9.17 -4.12
C SER A 106 2.16 10.48 -3.56
N PHE A 107 2.92 11.59 -3.63
CA PHE A 107 2.52 12.91 -3.15
C PHE A 107 2.75 14.02 -4.19
N SER A 108 2.93 13.65 -5.47
CA SER A 108 3.27 14.58 -6.55
C SER A 108 2.14 15.54 -6.92
N ASP A 109 0.90 15.07 -6.77
CA ASP A 109 -0.31 15.86 -7.05
C ASP A 109 -1.45 15.48 -6.10
N GLU A 110 -2.58 16.20 -6.21
CA GLU A 110 -3.74 16.02 -5.33
C GLU A 110 -4.37 14.62 -5.51
N ALA A 111 -4.43 14.09 -6.71
CA ALA A 111 -5.03 12.78 -6.98
C ALA A 111 -4.17 11.65 -6.40
N ALA A 112 -2.85 11.68 -6.61
CA ALA A 112 -1.91 10.70 -6.09
C ALA A 112 -1.87 10.73 -4.55
N SER A 113 -1.86 11.94 -3.96
CA SER A 113 -1.74 12.13 -2.51
C SER A 113 -3.02 11.86 -1.72
N SER A 114 -4.18 11.82 -2.37
CA SER A 114 -5.49 11.71 -1.73
C SER A 114 -5.60 10.47 -0.84
N ALA A 115 -5.39 9.27 -1.37
CA ALA A 115 -5.52 8.04 -0.61
C ALA A 115 -4.46 7.90 0.52
N PRO A 116 -3.14 8.08 0.28
CA PRO A 116 -2.16 7.93 1.35
C PRO A 116 -2.34 8.99 2.45
N THR A 117 -2.70 10.24 2.11
CA THR A 117 -2.98 11.28 3.10
C THR A 117 -4.21 10.93 3.94
N ALA A 118 -5.27 10.44 3.31
CA ALA A 118 -6.51 10.06 3.97
C ALA A 118 -6.30 8.88 4.94
N PHE A 119 -5.50 7.89 4.58
CA PHE A 119 -5.15 6.78 5.47
C PHE A 119 -4.34 7.24 6.68
N VAL A 120 -3.36 8.10 6.49
CA VAL A 120 -2.60 8.69 7.60
C VAL A 120 -3.51 9.49 8.52
N ALA A 121 -4.42 10.32 7.97
CA ALA A 121 -5.38 11.07 8.76
C ALA A 121 -6.35 10.16 9.53
N ALA A 122 -6.82 9.07 8.93
CA ALA A 122 -7.67 8.08 9.59
C ALA A 122 -6.95 7.39 10.76
N ALA A 123 -5.65 7.11 10.63
CA ALA A 123 -4.84 6.51 11.70
C ALA A 123 -4.73 7.37 12.95
N PHE A 124 -4.85 8.69 12.85
CA PHE A 124 -4.93 9.58 14.01
C PHE A 124 -6.30 9.59 14.70
N GLN A 125 -7.35 9.07 14.05
CA GLN A 125 -8.71 9.10 14.53
C GLN A 125 -9.22 7.72 14.99
N SER A 126 -8.60 6.63 14.55
CA SER A 126 -9.03 5.26 14.81
C SER A 126 -7.81 4.35 15.05
N GLN A 127 -7.82 3.67 16.21
CA GLN A 127 -6.78 2.69 16.52
C GLN A 127 -6.74 1.56 15.50
N ARG A 128 -7.89 1.12 15.01
CA ARG A 128 -7.96 0.06 13.99
C ARG A 128 -7.35 0.50 12.66
N ALA A 129 -7.53 1.75 12.25
CA ALA A 129 -6.86 2.31 11.07
C ALA A 129 -5.35 2.46 11.31
N ALA A 130 -4.92 2.83 12.51
CA ALA A 130 -3.51 2.91 12.89
C ALA A 130 -2.83 1.53 12.83
N ASP A 131 -3.48 0.49 13.35
CA ASP A 131 -2.96 -0.88 13.31
C ASP A 131 -2.84 -1.40 11.87
N ALA A 132 -3.83 -1.12 11.03
CA ALA A 132 -3.80 -1.49 9.60
C ALA A 132 -2.69 -0.74 8.84
N LEU A 133 -2.52 0.57 9.09
CA LEU A 133 -1.45 1.37 8.50
C LEU A 133 -0.06 0.88 8.94
N HIS A 134 0.07 0.52 10.23
CA HIS A 134 1.29 -0.09 10.75
C HIS A 134 1.62 -1.41 10.04
N ALA A 135 0.62 -2.29 9.91
CA ALA A 135 0.79 -3.58 9.23
C ALA A 135 1.17 -3.42 7.76
N PHE A 136 0.55 -2.48 7.05
CA PHE A 136 0.88 -2.13 5.66
C PHE A 136 2.35 -1.73 5.50
N TYR A 137 2.85 -0.80 6.33
CA TYR A 137 4.23 -0.38 6.25
C TYR A 137 5.22 -1.45 6.74
N ALA A 138 4.86 -2.22 7.76
CA ALA A 138 5.70 -3.33 8.25
C ALA A 138 5.93 -4.37 7.15
N GLU A 139 4.89 -4.68 6.40
CA GLU A 139 4.96 -5.61 5.26
C GLU A 139 5.83 -5.02 4.12
N ARG A 140 5.62 -3.75 3.74
CA ARG A 140 6.43 -3.07 2.73
C ARG A 140 7.91 -3.01 3.11
N PHE A 141 8.23 -2.69 4.35
CA PHE A 141 9.61 -2.69 4.85
C PHE A 141 10.21 -4.08 4.86
N GLY A 142 9.42 -5.11 5.20
CA GLY A 142 9.84 -6.51 5.12
C GLY A 142 10.23 -6.92 3.70
N ARG A 143 9.48 -6.53 2.68
CA ARG A 143 9.86 -6.78 1.27
C ARG A 143 11.21 -6.17 0.91
N CYS A 144 11.56 -5.02 1.49
CA CYS A 144 12.84 -4.34 1.25
C CYS A 144 14.06 -5.09 1.82
N GLU A 145 13.89 -6.16 2.61
CA GLU A 145 15.02 -7.01 3.02
C GLU A 145 15.80 -7.54 1.83
N THR A 146 15.15 -7.76 0.69
CA THR A 146 15.81 -8.19 -0.55
C THR A 146 16.78 -7.14 -1.11
N VAL A 147 16.48 -5.84 -0.96
CA VAL A 147 17.37 -4.72 -1.34
C VAL A 147 18.66 -4.80 -0.54
N VAL A 148 18.54 -4.94 0.79
CA VAL A 148 19.71 -5.03 1.68
C VAL A 148 20.50 -6.31 1.42
N ALA A 149 19.83 -7.45 1.24
CA ALA A 149 20.51 -8.72 0.94
C ALA A 149 21.35 -8.64 -0.34
N ARG A 150 20.82 -8.01 -1.40
CA ARG A 150 21.57 -7.77 -2.64
C ARG A 150 22.75 -6.82 -2.42
N ALA A 151 22.57 -5.74 -1.67
CA ALA A 151 23.62 -4.78 -1.34
C ALA A 151 24.74 -5.43 -0.52
N VAL A 152 24.43 -6.28 0.45
CA VAL A 152 25.41 -7.06 1.21
C VAL A 152 26.19 -8.00 0.29
N ALA A 153 25.50 -8.71 -0.61
CA ALA A 153 26.15 -9.61 -1.57
C ALA A 153 27.14 -8.88 -2.51
N ARG A 154 26.87 -7.59 -2.81
CA ARG A 154 27.77 -6.74 -3.61
C ARG A 154 28.84 -6.00 -2.77
N GLY A 155 28.81 -6.15 -1.45
CA GLY A 155 29.74 -5.43 -0.53
C GLY A 155 29.42 -3.94 -0.34
N GLU A 156 28.20 -3.51 -0.66
CA GLU A 156 27.75 -2.12 -0.54
C GLU A 156 27.15 -1.79 0.83
N ALA A 157 26.76 -2.80 1.59
CA ALA A 157 26.21 -2.68 2.93
C ALA A 157 26.81 -3.72 3.90
N PRO A 158 26.97 -3.39 5.20
CA PRO A 158 27.32 -4.36 6.23
C PRO A 158 26.31 -5.51 6.33
N PRO A 159 26.75 -6.74 6.69
CA PRO A 159 25.89 -7.92 6.77
C PRO A 159 24.75 -7.80 7.80
N ASP A 160 24.95 -7.00 8.81
CA ASP A 160 24.02 -6.77 9.93
C ASP A 160 23.11 -5.57 9.73
N THR A 161 23.02 -5.02 8.50
CA THR A 161 22.17 -3.86 8.20
C THR A 161 20.68 -4.19 8.40
N ASP A 162 19.98 -3.36 9.17
CA ASP A 162 18.54 -3.40 9.36
C ASP A 162 17.83 -2.71 8.18
N ALA A 163 17.17 -3.50 7.34
CA ALA A 163 16.47 -3.02 6.15
C ALA A 163 15.33 -2.05 6.50
N ALA A 164 14.58 -2.34 7.56
CA ALA A 164 13.46 -1.48 7.96
C ALA A 164 13.95 -0.14 8.50
N ALA A 165 15.03 -0.11 9.27
CA ALA A 165 15.64 1.13 9.74
C ALA A 165 16.19 1.96 8.57
N LEU A 166 16.84 1.33 7.61
CA LEU A 166 17.36 1.98 6.40
C LEU A 166 16.24 2.61 5.57
N VAL A 167 15.17 1.87 5.26
CA VAL A 167 14.06 2.37 4.43
C VAL A 167 13.30 3.48 5.14
N ARG A 168 13.11 3.40 6.47
CA ARG A 168 12.55 4.50 7.27
C ARG A 168 13.41 5.75 7.17
N ALA A 169 14.74 5.64 7.23
CA ALA A 169 15.64 6.79 7.13
C ALA A 169 15.57 7.46 5.75
N VAL A 170 15.38 6.69 4.68
CA VAL A 170 15.16 7.23 3.33
C VAL A 170 13.84 7.98 3.23
N SER A 171 12.77 7.42 3.78
CA SER A 171 11.41 7.96 3.64
C SER A 171 11.11 9.12 4.59
N ALA A 172 11.72 9.15 5.78
CA ALA A 172 11.40 10.09 6.85
C ALA A 172 11.52 11.57 6.45
N PRO A 173 12.58 12.05 5.76
CA PRO A 173 12.68 13.45 5.36
C PRO A 173 11.57 13.88 4.40
N LEU A 174 11.15 12.98 3.49
CA LEU A 174 10.07 13.20 2.55
C LEU A 174 8.72 13.33 3.28
N LEU A 175 8.42 12.37 4.13
CA LEU A 175 7.17 12.35 4.91
C LEU A 175 7.10 13.51 5.92
N LEU A 176 8.24 13.94 6.48
CA LEU A 176 8.31 15.14 7.32
C LEU A 176 7.84 16.37 6.53
N ARG A 177 8.36 16.57 5.31
CA ARG A 177 7.92 17.69 4.47
C ARG A 177 6.44 17.60 4.11
N VAL A 178 5.96 16.43 3.68
CA VAL A 178 4.56 16.25 3.31
C VAL A 178 3.62 16.53 4.47
N PHE A 179 3.84 15.92 5.63
CA PHE A 179 2.85 15.91 6.71
C PHE A 179 3.09 16.96 7.80
N ILE A 180 4.31 17.39 8.03
CA ILE A 180 4.65 18.29 9.15
C ILE A 180 4.95 19.70 8.67
N THR A 181 5.97 19.88 7.80
CA THR A 181 6.39 21.22 7.39
C THR A 181 5.60 21.77 6.20
N ARG A 182 4.83 20.91 5.51
CA ARG A 182 4.00 21.28 4.34
C ARG A 182 4.81 21.91 3.22
N GLU A 183 6.02 21.42 3.03
CA GLU A 183 6.91 21.82 1.98
C GLU A 183 6.78 20.89 0.76
N PRO A 184 7.06 21.38 -0.45
CA PRO A 184 7.11 20.53 -1.63
C PRO A 184 8.15 19.41 -1.50
N VAL A 185 7.84 18.25 -2.06
CA VAL A 185 8.77 17.15 -2.24
C VAL A 185 9.07 16.97 -3.72
N ASP A 186 10.32 16.69 -4.04
CA ASP A 186 10.79 16.57 -5.43
C ASP A 186 11.87 15.49 -5.57
N ALA A 187 12.28 15.24 -6.80
CA ALA A 187 13.33 14.26 -7.11
C ALA A 187 14.68 14.63 -6.48
N ALA A 188 14.99 15.92 -6.31
CA ALA A 188 16.24 16.35 -5.70
C ALA A 188 16.29 15.97 -4.21
N LEU A 189 15.18 16.13 -3.50
CA LEU A 189 15.07 15.66 -2.11
C LEU A 189 15.14 14.14 -2.01
N ALA A 190 14.51 13.41 -2.94
CA ALA A 190 14.60 11.95 -3.00
C ALA A 190 16.06 11.50 -3.17
N ASP A 191 16.77 12.09 -4.12
CA ASP A 191 18.17 11.78 -4.39
C ASP A 191 19.06 12.11 -3.17
N GLN A 192 18.82 13.24 -2.51
CA GLN A 192 19.53 13.64 -1.29
C GLN A 192 19.28 12.67 -0.13
N SER A 193 18.02 12.25 0.07
CA SER A 193 17.65 11.29 1.12
C SER A 193 18.32 9.93 0.89
N ALA A 194 18.33 9.45 -0.34
CA ALA A 194 18.98 8.20 -0.71
C ALA A 194 20.49 8.29 -0.47
N ALA A 195 21.16 9.35 -0.93
CA ALA A 195 22.59 9.54 -0.74
C ALA A 195 22.98 9.60 0.76
N ALA A 196 22.20 10.32 1.57
CA ALA A 196 22.40 10.36 3.03
C ALA A 196 22.27 8.99 3.67
N ALA A 197 21.26 8.21 3.29
CA ALA A 197 21.03 6.86 3.79
C ALA A 197 22.16 5.89 3.38
N VAL A 198 22.68 5.98 2.14
CA VAL A 198 23.85 5.20 1.71
C VAL A 198 25.09 5.54 2.54
N ALA A 199 25.36 6.83 2.77
CA ALA A 199 26.49 7.25 3.58
C ALA A 199 26.39 6.74 5.04
N ALA A 200 25.19 6.81 5.63
CA ALA A 200 24.91 6.30 6.96
C ALA A 200 25.05 4.75 7.02
N THR A 201 24.60 4.04 5.98
CA THR A 201 24.74 2.57 5.89
C THR A 201 26.22 2.16 5.90
N ARG A 202 27.04 2.82 5.09
CA ARG A 202 28.50 2.56 5.05
C ARG A 202 29.19 2.84 6.40
N GLY A 203 28.67 3.80 7.18
CA GLY A 203 29.10 4.11 8.53
C GLY A 203 28.55 3.18 9.62
N GLY A 204 27.76 2.15 9.28
CA GLY A 204 27.18 1.20 10.23
C GLY A 204 26.03 1.76 11.06
N ALA A 205 25.42 2.89 10.66
CA ALA A 205 24.36 3.54 11.44
C ALA A 205 23.08 2.67 11.56
N PHE A 206 22.89 1.70 10.68
CA PHE A 206 21.73 0.81 10.65
C PHE A 206 22.08 -0.64 11.03
N ALA A 207 23.15 -0.86 11.82
CA ALA A 207 23.46 -2.18 12.35
C ALA A 207 22.32 -2.68 13.27
N ARG A 208 21.92 -3.94 13.10
CA ARG A 208 20.96 -4.61 14.01
C ARG A 208 21.57 -4.67 15.42
N ARG A 209 20.79 -4.30 16.41
CA ARG A 209 21.18 -4.33 17.84
C ARG A 209 20.77 -5.64 18.46
#